data_cb1de19fedd07467f5804abf0d50630a
#
_entry.id   cb1de19fedd07467f5804abf0d50630a
#
_cell.length_a   1.000
_cell.length_b   1.000
_cell.length_c   1.000
_cell.angle_alpha   90.00
_cell.angle_beta   90.00
_cell.angle_gamma   90.00
#
_symmetry.space_group_name_H-M   'P 1'
#
loop_
_entity.id
_entity.type
_entity.pdbx_description
1 polymer ?
#
loop_
_entity_poly.entity_id
_entity_poly.type
_entity_poly.pdbx_seq_one_letter_code
_entity_poly.pdbx_strand_id
1 'polypeptide(L)'
;RIVYFKPQNAFASQPVPFRLIKTLQLKDETILIHNGEKKLKTSAPRGYEKLTFKEYENLTIEVKAIYDANGNARKWLLYPLLTGFTFGTSIFGSMIITNDEPWENILAMIGISITSLALPYYGLKHLDKNQDVEISPEDIQRYKRIYSEEFNKRKSKNIVKGFGLLGLTAAAGYYYFLTTFSLSGDFYFGP
;
A
#
# COMPACT_ATOMS: atom_id res chain seq x y z
N ARG A 1 -23.57 -6.42 -26.90
CA ARG A 1 -23.58 -7.22 -25.66
C ARG A 1 -24.99 -7.18 -25.08
N ILE A 2 -25.50 -8.33 -24.60
CA ILE A 2 -26.89 -8.52 -24.17
C ILE A 2 -26.86 -9.20 -22.79
N VAL A 3 -27.73 -8.76 -21.88
CA VAL A 3 -28.03 -9.46 -20.61
C VAL A 3 -29.39 -10.10 -20.74
N TYR A 4 -29.53 -11.31 -20.29
CA TYR A 4 -30.81 -11.96 -20.18
C TYR A 4 -31.39 -11.72 -18.78
N PHE A 5 -32.51 -11.02 -18.72
CA PHE A 5 -33.21 -10.68 -17.49
C PHE A 5 -34.52 -11.46 -17.43
N LYS A 6 -34.77 -12.11 -16.30
CA LYS A 6 -36.05 -12.77 -16.03
C LYS A 6 -36.80 -12.02 -14.96
N PRO A 7 -37.86 -11.24 -15.32
CA PRO A 7 -38.70 -10.59 -14.33
C PRO A 7 -39.33 -11.61 -13.38
N GLN A 8 -39.62 -11.19 -12.15
CA GLN A 8 -40.36 -12.00 -11.18
C GLN A 8 -41.75 -12.24 -11.76
N ASN A 9 -42.17 -13.44 -11.98
CA ASN A 9 -43.41 -13.87 -12.66
C ASN A 9 -43.37 -13.96 -14.19
N ALA A 10 -42.22 -13.82 -14.84
CA ALA A 10 -42.13 -14.08 -16.28
C ALA A 10 -41.74 -15.55 -16.56
N PHE A 11 -42.39 -16.14 -17.60
CA PHE A 11 -42.09 -17.51 -18.04
C PHE A 11 -40.76 -17.61 -18.77
N ALA A 12 -40.30 -16.55 -19.43
CA ALA A 12 -39.07 -16.52 -20.23
C ALA A 12 -38.16 -15.36 -19.88
N SER A 13 -36.85 -15.57 -20.10
CA SER A 13 -35.84 -14.51 -19.98
C SER A 13 -35.91 -13.59 -21.18
N GLN A 14 -35.86 -12.28 -20.96
CA GLN A 14 -35.88 -11.27 -22.00
C GLN A 14 -34.46 -10.74 -22.25
N PRO A 15 -34.02 -10.62 -23.52
CA PRO A 15 -32.72 -10.05 -23.86
C PRO A 15 -32.78 -8.53 -23.74
N VAL A 16 -31.91 -7.94 -22.89
CA VAL A 16 -31.78 -6.49 -22.74
C VAL A 16 -30.39 -6.06 -23.19
N PRO A 17 -30.26 -5.20 -24.22
CA PRO A 17 -28.96 -4.68 -24.63
C PRO A 17 -28.31 -3.84 -23.54
N PHE A 18 -27.01 -3.94 -23.35
CA PHE A 18 -26.25 -3.19 -22.32
C PHE A 18 -26.50 -1.69 -22.39
N ARG A 19 -26.61 -1.12 -23.59
CA ARG A 19 -26.86 0.32 -23.81
C ARG A 19 -28.15 0.84 -23.18
N LEU A 20 -29.11 -0.06 -22.91
CA LEU A 20 -30.39 0.31 -22.29
C LEU A 20 -30.38 0.14 -20.77
N ILE A 21 -29.30 -0.39 -20.22
CA ILE A 21 -29.19 -0.64 -18.77
C ILE A 21 -28.48 0.56 -18.16
N LYS A 22 -29.22 1.38 -17.41
CA LYS A 22 -28.65 2.51 -16.68
C LYS A 22 -27.78 2.03 -15.52
N THR A 23 -28.27 1.07 -14.74
CA THR A 23 -27.52 0.46 -13.64
C THR A 23 -28.03 -0.94 -13.40
N LEU A 24 -27.12 -1.93 -13.30
CA LEU A 24 -27.39 -3.27 -12.85
C LEU A 24 -26.56 -3.53 -11.60
N GLN A 25 -27.23 -3.68 -10.46
CA GLN A 25 -26.59 -3.89 -9.16
C GLN A 25 -27.04 -5.25 -8.59
N LEU A 26 -26.11 -5.98 -8.00
CA LEU A 26 -26.39 -7.22 -7.28
C LEU A 26 -26.85 -6.91 -5.83
N LYS A 27 -27.37 -7.93 -5.12
CA LYS A 27 -27.79 -7.81 -3.70
C LYS A 27 -26.65 -7.40 -2.76
N ASP A 28 -25.40 -7.69 -3.13
CA ASP A 28 -24.18 -7.31 -2.40
C ASP A 28 -23.68 -5.90 -2.75
N GLU A 29 -24.54 -5.07 -3.36
CA GLU A 29 -24.25 -3.72 -3.83
C GLU A 29 -23.23 -3.66 -4.99
N THR A 30 -22.83 -4.79 -5.56
CA THR A 30 -21.93 -4.82 -6.70
C THR A 30 -22.63 -4.31 -7.95
N ILE A 31 -22.12 -3.22 -8.55
CA ILE A 31 -22.62 -2.68 -9.82
C ILE A 31 -21.95 -3.42 -10.97
N LEU A 32 -22.72 -4.18 -11.74
CA LEU A 32 -22.22 -4.91 -12.92
C LEU A 32 -22.23 -4.09 -14.19
N ILE A 33 -23.24 -3.22 -14.35
CA ILE A 33 -23.42 -2.35 -15.52
C ILE A 33 -23.78 -0.96 -15.04
N HIS A 34 -23.16 0.06 -15.61
CA HIS A 34 -23.51 1.45 -15.38
C HIS A 34 -23.40 2.22 -16.68
N ASN A 35 -24.48 2.94 -17.06
CA ASN A 35 -24.59 3.68 -18.29
C ASN A 35 -24.23 2.87 -19.55
N GLY A 36 -24.68 1.62 -19.62
CA GLY A 36 -24.44 0.74 -20.76
C GLY A 36 -23.04 0.12 -20.85
N GLU A 37 -22.15 0.44 -19.92
CA GLU A 37 -20.83 -0.15 -19.82
C GLU A 37 -20.78 -1.20 -18.73
N LYS A 38 -20.14 -2.34 -19.01
CA LYS A 38 -19.87 -3.35 -17.99
C LYS A 38 -18.83 -2.78 -17.02
N LYS A 39 -19.30 -2.29 -15.90
CA LYS A 39 -18.44 -2.08 -14.74
C LYS A 39 -18.29 -3.42 -14.06
N LEU A 40 -17.26 -4.15 -14.44
CA LEU A 40 -16.69 -5.11 -13.52
C LEU A 40 -16.27 -4.28 -12.32
N LYS A 41 -17.13 -4.19 -11.31
CA LYS A 41 -16.66 -3.81 -10.00
C LYS A 41 -15.80 -4.98 -9.56
N THR A 42 -14.58 -4.86 -9.93
CA THR A 42 -13.51 -5.45 -9.22
C THR A 42 -13.46 -4.79 -7.84
N SER A 43 -14.41 -5.11 -6.97
CA SER A 43 -14.07 -5.14 -5.59
C SER A 43 -13.03 -6.25 -5.51
N ALA A 44 -11.79 -5.90 -5.86
CA ALA A 44 -10.66 -6.69 -5.42
C ALA A 44 -10.92 -6.92 -3.94
N PRO A 45 -10.94 -8.20 -3.49
CA PRO A 45 -11.28 -8.55 -2.12
C PRO A 45 -10.60 -7.56 -1.21
N ARG A 46 -11.34 -6.96 -0.30
CA ARG A 46 -10.82 -5.86 0.53
C ARG A 46 -9.55 -6.37 1.16
N GLY A 47 -8.46 -6.06 0.58
CA GLY A 47 -7.02 -6.12 0.79
C GLY A 47 -6.39 -7.10 1.77
N TYR A 48 -7.12 -8.01 2.41
CA TYR A 48 -6.58 -8.87 3.46
C TYR A 48 -7.04 -10.33 3.40
N GLU A 49 -8.04 -10.66 2.59
CA GLU A 49 -8.46 -12.04 2.41
C GLU A 49 -7.45 -12.73 1.50
N LYS A 50 -6.74 -13.70 2.06
CA LYS A 50 -5.92 -14.59 1.26
C LYS A 50 -6.85 -15.44 0.41
N LEU A 51 -6.90 -15.14 -0.89
CA LEU A 51 -7.60 -15.99 -1.83
C LEU A 51 -6.94 -17.37 -1.88
N THR A 52 -7.77 -18.38 -2.01
CA THR A 52 -7.29 -19.71 -2.37
C THR A 52 -6.77 -19.67 -3.81
N PHE A 53 -5.88 -20.59 -4.18
CA PHE A 53 -5.32 -20.68 -5.53
C PHE A 53 -6.43 -20.75 -6.60
N LYS A 54 -7.47 -21.55 -6.35
CA LYS A 54 -8.62 -21.71 -7.24
C LYS A 54 -9.45 -20.42 -7.41
N GLU A 55 -9.63 -19.66 -6.34
CA GLU A 55 -10.30 -18.36 -6.40
C GLU A 55 -9.47 -17.35 -7.18
N TYR A 56 -8.15 -17.34 -6.98
CA TYR A 56 -7.24 -16.48 -7.73
C TYR A 56 -7.24 -16.80 -9.22
N GLU A 57 -7.21 -18.08 -9.62
CA GLU A 57 -7.26 -18.48 -11.02
C GLU A 57 -8.53 -18.01 -11.74
N ASN A 58 -9.66 -17.99 -11.04
CA ASN A 58 -10.94 -17.55 -11.58
C ASN A 58 -11.09 -16.03 -11.72
N LEU A 59 -10.11 -15.23 -11.24
CA LEU A 59 -10.14 -13.80 -11.39
C LEU A 59 -9.84 -13.38 -12.83
N THR A 60 -10.43 -12.24 -13.24
CA THR A 60 -10.03 -11.60 -14.50
C THR A 60 -8.63 -11.03 -14.38
N ILE A 61 -7.94 -10.82 -15.49
CA ILE A 61 -6.56 -10.29 -15.52
C ILE A 61 -6.43 -8.97 -14.78
N GLU A 62 -7.41 -8.08 -14.92
CA GLU A 62 -7.43 -6.80 -14.23
C GLU A 62 -7.51 -6.97 -12.71
N VAL A 63 -8.34 -7.92 -12.27
CA VAL A 63 -8.51 -8.19 -10.83
C VAL A 63 -7.26 -8.82 -10.26
N LYS A 64 -6.63 -9.76 -10.98
CA LYS A 64 -5.34 -10.33 -10.60
C LYS A 64 -4.31 -9.23 -10.42
N ALA A 65 -4.17 -8.35 -11.43
CA ALA A 65 -3.23 -7.23 -11.37
C ALA A 65 -3.46 -6.30 -10.17
N ILE A 66 -4.72 -5.96 -9.89
CA ILE A 66 -5.08 -5.11 -8.73
C ILE A 66 -4.83 -5.85 -7.41
N TYR A 67 -5.18 -7.12 -7.32
CA TYR A 67 -4.98 -7.94 -6.12
C TYR A 67 -3.49 -8.04 -5.77
N ASP A 68 -2.66 -8.37 -6.76
CA ASP A 68 -1.21 -8.49 -6.61
C ASP A 68 -0.56 -7.16 -6.26
N ALA A 69 -0.98 -6.08 -6.94
CA ALA A 69 -0.53 -4.72 -6.63
C ALA A 69 -0.87 -4.33 -5.18
N ASN A 70 -2.05 -4.70 -4.69
CA ASN A 70 -2.47 -4.44 -3.31
C ASN A 70 -1.61 -5.20 -2.30
N GLY A 71 -1.36 -6.48 -2.54
CA GLY A 71 -0.53 -7.33 -1.71
C GLY A 71 0.90 -6.78 -1.60
N ASN A 72 1.49 -6.49 -2.76
CA ASN A 72 2.87 -6.00 -2.84
C ASN A 72 3.04 -4.57 -2.32
N ALA A 73 2.06 -3.68 -2.52
CA ALA A 73 2.14 -2.32 -2.02
C ALA A 73 2.02 -2.22 -0.48
N ARG A 74 1.45 -3.23 0.18
CA ARG A 74 1.20 -3.19 1.64
C ARG A 74 2.48 -3.06 2.47
N LYS A 75 3.54 -3.75 2.10
CA LYS A 75 4.82 -3.70 2.80
C LYS A 75 5.43 -2.30 2.84
N TRP A 76 5.09 -1.44 1.88
CA TRP A 76 5.54 -0.05 1.84
C TRP A 76 4.97 0.82 2.96
N LEU A 77 3.99 0.32 3.72
CA LEU A 77 3.55 0.94 4.97
C LEU A 77 4.67 0.93 6.02
N LEU A 78 5.57 -0.06 5.96
CA LEU A 78 6.71 -0.19 6.88
C LEU A 78 7.89 0.70 6.51
N TYR A 79 7.91 1.25 5.29
CA TYR A 79 9.03 2.06 4.81
C TYR A 79 9.40 3.21 5.75
N PRO A 80 8.47 4.06 6.22
CA PRO A 80 8.81 5.14 7.14
C PRO A 80 9.34 4.66 8.50
N LEU A 81 8.80 3.55 8.99
CA LEU A 81 9.24 2.96 10.26
C LEU A 81 10.68 2.41 10.15
N LEU A 82 10.97 1.71 9.07
CA LEU A 82 12.33 1.23 8.78
C LEU A 82 13.30 2.41 8.58
N THR A 83 12.87 3.46 7.88
CA THR A 83 13.67 4.69 7.68
C THR A 83 13.95 5.37 9.01
N GLY A 84 12.95 5.52 9.87
CA GLY A 84 13.12 6.10 11.21
C GLY A 84 14.07 5.28 12.09
N PHE A 85 13.96 3.95 12.03
CA PHE A 85 14.84 3.05 12.75
C PHE A 85 16.29 3.14 12.27
N THR A 86 16.52 3.07 10.95
CA THR A 86 17.87 3.18 10.37
C THR A 86 18.49 4.56 10.63
N PHE A 87 17.69 5.62 10.57
CA PHE A 87 18.14 6.97 10.90
C PHE A 87 18.55 7.08 12.36
N GLY A 88 17.71 6.61 13.28
CA GLY A 88 17.99 6.62 14.72
C GLY A 88 19.26 5.85 15.08
N THR A 89 19.39 4.61 14.60
CA THR A 89 20.58 3.78 14.88
C THR A 89 21.85 4.37 14.28
N SER A 90 21.75 5.01 13.13
CA SER A 90 22.91 5.66 12.49
C SER A 90 23.36 6.92 13.24
N ILE A 91 22.42 7.73 13.78
CA ILE A 91 22.78 8.86 14.65
C ILE A 91 23.50 8.38 15.90
N PHE A 92 22.96 7.37 16.59
CA PHE A 92 23.64 6.81 17.76
C PHE A 92 25.03 6.27 17.41
N GLY A 93 25.17 5.57 16.29
CA GLY A 93 26.46 5.10 15.80
C GLY A 93 27.45 6.23 15.51
N SER A 94 27.00 7.32 14.92
CA SER A 94 27.86 8.47 14.61
C SER A 94 28.33 9.19 15.87
N MET A 95 27.49 9.34 16.90
CA MET A 95 27.87 9.94 18.18
C MET A 95 29.01 9.19 18.88
N ILE A 96 29.17 7.90 18.61
CA ILE A 96 30.24 7.08 19.19
C ILE A 96 31.55 7.23 18.39
N ILE A 97 31.47 7.55 17.10
CA ILE A 97 32.59 7.44 16.17
C ILE A 97 33.19 8.81 15.79
N THR A 98 32.40 9.89 15.86
CA THR A 98 32.84 11.20 15.37
C THR A 98 33.81 11.89 16.33
N ASN A 99 34.95 12.30 15.76
CA ASN A 99 35.92 13.20 16.39
C ASN A 99 35.40 14.65 16.35
N ASP A 100 36.10 15.56 17.04
CA ASP A 100 35.68 16.95 17.31
C ASP A 100 35.65 17.89 16.07
N GLU A 101 35.90 17.40 14.86
CA GLU A 101 35.93 18.20 13.63
C GLU A 101 34.51 18.46 13.08
N PRO A 102 34.03 19.73 13.01
CA PRO A 102 32.64 20.06 12.65
C PRO A 102 32.21 19.61 11.24
N TRP A 103 33.14 19.62 10.28
CA TRP A 103 32.84 19.27 8.87
C TRP A 103 32.68 17.75 8.66
N GLU A 104 33.39 16.93 9.47
CA GLU A 104 33.23 15.46 9.47
C GLU A 104 31.82 15.09 9.95
N ASN A 105 31.32 15.81 10.93
CA ASN A 105 29.95 15.62 11.42
C ASN A 105 28.90 15.93 10.36
N ILE A 106 29.10 16.97 9.54
CA ILE A 106 28.20 17.32 8.43
C ILE A 106 28.20 16.22 7.36
N LEU A 107 29.36 15.72 6.96
CA LEU A 107 29.46 14.63 5.99
C LEU A 107 28.84 13.33 6.51
N ALA A 108 29.06 13.03 7.80
CA ALA A 108 28.44 11.88 8.45
C ALA A 108 26.90 12.00 8.44
N MET A 109 26.35 13.16 8.77
CA MET A 109 24.89 13.38 8.76
C MET A 109 24.31 13.26 7.35
N ILE A 110 24.98 13.74 6.32
CA ILE A 110 24.56 13.56 4.91
C ILE A 110 24.57 12.07 4.54
N GLY A 111 25.64 11.36 4.85
CA GLY A 111 25.76 9.91 4.61
C GLY A 111 24.67 9.11 5.34
N ILE A 112 24.40 9.44 6.59
CA ILE A 112 23.34 8.84 7.40
C ILE A 112 21.97 9.07 6.76
N SER A 113 21.70 10.29 6.33
CA SER A 113 20.42 10.64 5.72
C SER A 113 20.18 9.87 4.43
N ILE A 114 21.21 9.77 3.58
CA ILE A 114 21.11 9.00 2.31
C ILE A 114 20.93 7.51 2.58
N THR A 115 21.74 6.93 3.47
CA THR A 115 21.68 5.50 3.78
C THR A 115 20.37 5.09 4.46
N SER A 116 19.87 5.92 5.37
CA SER A 116 18.60 5.62 6.06
C SER A 116 17.40 5.68 5.15
N LEU A 117 17.43 6.43 4.06
CA LEU A 117 16.40 6.41 3.01
C LEU A 117 16.61 5.27 2.01
N ALA A 118 17.85 5.05 1.59
CA ALA A 118 18.17 4.11 0.51
C ALA A 118 18.04 2.64 0.96
N LEU A 119 18.58 2.27 2.12
CA LEU A 119 18.56 0.89 2.60
C LEU A 119 17.14 0.30 2.73
N PRO A 120 16.19 0.93 3.41
CA PRO A 120 14.82 0.43 3.48
C PRO A 120 14.13 0.39 2.11
N TYR A 121 14.43 1.36 1.25
CA TYR A 121 13.87 1.39 -0.10
C TYR A 121 14.31 0.19 -0.93
N TYR A 122 15.62 -0.05 -1.02
CA TYR A 122 16.16 -1.18 -1.78
C TYR A 122 15.79 -2.52 -1.15
N GLY A 123 15.77 -2.62 0.18
CA GLY A 123 15.32 -3.82 0.89
C GLY A 123 13.87 -4.17 0.56
N LEU A 124 12.94 -3.20 0.63
CA LEU A 124 11.55 -3.43 0.27
C LEU A 124 11.37 -3.71 -1.23
N LYS A 125 12.16 -3.04 -2.09
CA LYS A 125 12.14 -3.28 -3.52
C LYS A 125 12.61 -4.70 -3.86
N HIS A 126 13.63 -5.19 -3.18
CA HIS A 126 14.12 -6.56 -3.39
C HIS A 126 13.07 -7.61 -2.98
N LEU A 127 12.22 -7.28 -2.01
CA LEU A 127 11.10 -8.11 -1.61
C LEU A 127 9.89 -8.00 -2.56
N ASP A 128 9.92 -7.10 -3.56
CA ASP A 128 8.93 -7.04 -4.64
C ASP A 128 9.16 -8.23 -5.58
N LYS A 129 8.79 -9.42 -5.12
CA LYS A 129 8.81 -10.60 -5.99
C LYS A 129 7.82 -10.38 -7.14
N ASN A 130 8.33 -10.45 -8.36
CA ASN A 130 7.49 -10.74 -9.50
C ASN A 130 6.84 -12.09 -9.21
N GLN A 131 5.54 -12.11 -8.99
CA GLN A 131 4.83 -13.38 -9.01
C GLN A 131 4.90 -13.87 -10.46
N ASP A 132 5.45 -15.06 -10.65
CA ASP A 132 5.40 -15.77 -11.93
C ASP A 132 3.94 -16.20 -12.12
N VAL A 133 3.12 -15.26 -12.56
CA VAL A 133 1.73 -15.52 -12.88
C VAL A 133 1.72 -16.04 -14.31
N GLU A 134 1.23 -17.25 -14.50
CA GLU A 134 0.97 -17.79 -15.84
C GLU A 134 -0.13 -16.96 -16.50
N ILE A 135 0.32 -15.97 -17.27
CA ILE A 135 -0.54 -15.08 -18.04
C ILE A 135 -0.24 -15.30 -19.50
N SER A 136 -1.29 -15.32 -20.33
CA SER A 136 -1.12 -15.38 -21.78
C SER A 136 -0.26 -14.20 -22.28
N PRO A 137 0.57 -14.40 -23.33
CA PRO A 137 1.41 -13.31 -23.87
C PRO A 137 0.62 -12.06 -24.26
N GLU A 138 -0.63 -12.22 -24.69
CA GLU A 138 -1.53 -11.14 -25.11
C GLU A 138 -1.98 -10.28 -23.90
N ASP A 139 -2.20 -10.92 -22.75
CA ASP A 139 -2.69 -10.25 -21.54
C ASP A 139 -1.58 -9.67 -20.67
N ILE A 140 -0.32 -10.07 -20.90
CA ILE A 140 0.81 -9.68 -20.04
C ILE A 140 1.06 -8.18 -20.03
N GLN A 141 0.89 -7.51 -21.18
CA GLN A 141 1.07 -6.05 -21.25
C GLN A 141 -0.05 -5.31 -20.52
N ARG A 142 -1.27 -5.81 -20.64
CA ARG A 142 -2.44 -5.26 -19.94
C ARG A 142 -2.31 -5.42 -18.42
N TYR A 143 -1.89 -6.62 -17.98
CA TYR A 143 -1.59 -6.90 -16.59
C TYR A 143 -0.53 -5.94 -16.03
N LYS A 144 0.65 -5.84 -16.69
CA LYS A 144 1.76 -4.98 -16.25
C LYS A 144 1.36 -3.52 -16.12
N ARG A 145 0.57 -3.00 -17.06
CA ARG A 145 0.09 -1.62 -17.01
C ARG A 145 -0.78 -1.38 -15.78
N ILE A 146 -1.82 -2.19 -15.60
CA ILE A 146 -2.76 -2.05 -14.48
C ILE A 146 -2.05 -2.27 -13.15
N TYR A 147 -1.19 -3.30 -13.08
CA TYR A 147 -0.38 -3.57 -11.90
C TYR A 147 0.48 -2.37 -11.52
N SER A 148 1.24 -1.80 -12.46
CA SER A 148 2.13 -0.67 -12.19
C SER A 148 1.37 0.59 -11.74
N GLU A 149 0.24 0.89 -12.36
CA GLU A 149 -0.61 2.02 -11.99
C GLU A 149 -1.16 1.89 -10.56
N GLU A 150 -1.78 0.76 -10.26
CA GLU A 150 -2.36 0.52 -8.93
C GLU A 150 -1.28 0.34 -7.85
N PHE A 151 -0.16 -0.33 -8.17
CA PHE A 151 0.96 -0.48 -7.26
C PHE A 151 1.54 0.87 -6.86
N ASN A 152 1.88 1.74 -7.81
CA ASN A 152 2.45 3.05 -7.54
C ASN A 152 1.51 3.93 -6.73
N LYS A 153 0.23 3.96 -7.08
CA LYS A 153 -0.81 4.69 -6.35
C LYS A 153 -0.93 4.25 -4.89
N ARG A 154 -0.95 2.93 -4.66
CA ARG A 154 -1.08 2.38 -3.31
C ARG A 154 0.22 2.45 -2.52
N LYS A 155 1.36 2.25 -3.16
CA LYS A 155 2.69 2.44 -2.57
C LYS A 155 2.81 3.84 -1.98
N SER A 156 2.55 4.88 -2.78
CA SER A 156 2.60 6.27 -2.32
C SER A 156 1.64 6.51 -1.15
N LYS A 157 0.40 6.04 -1.25
CA LYS A 157 -0.58 6.16 -0.17
C LYS A 157 -0.14 5.47 1.13
N ASN A 158 0.47 4.29 1.02
CA ASN A 158 0.93 3.54 2.18
C ASN A 158 2.16 4.19 2.83
N ILE A 159 3.08 4.74 2.04
CA ILE A 159 4.21 5.52 2.54
C ILE A 159 3.71 6.73 3.34
N VAL A 160 2.78 7.52 2.78
CA VAL A 160 2.21 8.68 3.47
C VAL A 160 1.51 8.27 4.77
N LYS A 161 0.72 7.19 4.74
CA LYS A 161 0.09 6.65 5.96
C LYS A 161 1.11 6.21 7.00
N GLY A 162 2.19 5.56 6.56
CA GLY A 162 3.28 5.13 7.45
C GLY A 162 3.97 6.32 8.14
N PHE A 163 4.24 7.42 7.42
CA PHE A 163 4.77 8.64 8.02
C PHE A 163 3.78 9.27 9.01
N GLY A 164 2.48 9.28 8.70
CA GLY A 164 1.44 9.73 9.63
C GLY A 164 1.44 8.91 10.93
N LEU A 165 1.53 7.59 10.84
CA LEU A 165 1.61 6.71 12.01
C LEU A 165 2.90 6.96 12.81
N LEU A 166 4.05 7.10 12.14
CA LEU A 166 5.32 7.39 12.79
C LEU A 166 5.26 8.73 13.54
N GLY A 167 4.69 9.77 12.92
CA GLY A 167 4.51 11.07 13.55
C GLY A 167 3.62 11.02 14.79
N LEU A 168 2.51 10.28 14.74
CA LEU A 168 1.62 10.09 15.88
C LEU A 168 2.30 9.33 17.03
N THR A 169 3.06 8.28 16.72
CA THR A 169 3.80 7.52 17.76
C THR A 169 4.91 8.35 18.38
N ALA A 170 5.63 9.16 17.58
CA ALA A 170 6.65 10.07 18.08
C ALA A 170 6.04 11.16 18.99
N ALA A 171 4.91 11.75 18.58
CA ALA A 171 4.21 12.76 19.39
C ALA A 171 3.68 12.17 20.71
N ALA A 172 3.11 10.98 20.68
CA ALA A 172 2.64 10.27 21.86
C ALA A 172 3.80 9.92 22.81
N GLY A 173 4.92 9.44 22.26
CA GLY A 173 6.14 9.15 23.03
C GLY A 173 6.72 10.40 23.68
N TYR A 174 6.77 11.52 22.94
CA TYR A 174 7.24 12.79 23.47
C TYR A 174 6.31 13.31 24.59
N TYR A 175 5.00 13.24 24.40
CA TYR A 175 4.03 13.62 25.44
C TYR A 175 4.18 12.75 26.68
N TYR A 176 4.33 11.43 26.53
CA TYR A 176 4.57 10.52 27.64
C TYR A 176 5.87 10.86 28.38
N PHE A 177 6.94 11.14 27.65
CA PHE A 177 8.22 11.56 28.21
C PHE A 177 8.06 12.82 29.05
N LEU A 178 7.44 13.87 28.50
CA LEU A 178 7.21 15.12 29.21
C LEU A 178 6.38 14.92 30.50
N THR A 179 5.31 14.15 30.42
CA THR A 179 4.42 13.92 31.57
C THR A 179 5.09 13.09 32.66
N THR A 180 5.91 12.11 32.27
CA THR A 180 6.58 11.21 33.21
C THR A 180 7.78 11.89 33.88
N PHE A 181 8.60 12.61 33.10
CA PHE A 181 9.81 13.25 33.63
C PHE A 181 9.56 14.64 34.24
N SER A 182 8.55 15.39 33.74
CA SER A 182 8.16 16.66 34.41
C SER A 182 7.51 16.48 35.78
N LEU A 183 6.85 15.33 36.00
CA LEU A 183 6.23 15.02 37.28
C LEU A 183 7.24 14.49 38.31
N SER A 184 8.40 13.98 37.90
CA SER A 184 9.43 13.47 38.80
C SER A 184 10.37 14.56 39.38
N GLY A 185 10.27 15.82 38.91
CA GLY A 185 10.86 16.97 39.55
C GLY A 185 12.41 17.02 39.73
N ASP A 186 13.14 16.03 39.19
CA ASP A 186 14.55 15.77 39.55
C ASP A 186 15.56 16.08 38.43
N PHE A 187 15.25 17.02 37.53
CA PHE A 187 16.32 17.60 36.72
C PHE A 187 16.87 18.86 37.36
N TYR A 188 17.71 18.71 38.39
CA TYR A 188 18.66 19.73 38.81
C TYR A 188 19.72 19.87 37.71
N PHE A 189 19.57 20.82 36.82
CA PHE A 189 20.73 21.39 36.12
C PHE A 189 21.48 22.22 37.18
N GLY A 190 22.48 21.60 37.80
CA GLY A 190 23.38 22.34 38.70
C GLY A 190 24.06 23.50 37.99
N PRO A 191 24.50 24.51 38.72
CA PRO A 191 25.13 25.72 38.22
C PRO A 191 26.46 25.42 37.53
#